data_989c791a00febf00367e242615495ec5
#
_entry.id   989c791a00febf00367e242615495ec5
#
_cell.length_a   1.000
_cell.length_b   1.000
_cell.length_c   1.000
_cell.angle_alpha   90.00
_cell.angle_beta   90.00
_cell.angle_gamma   90.00
#
_symmetry.space_group_name_H-M   'P 1'
#
loop_
_entity.id
_entity.type
_entity.pdbx_description
1 polymer ?
#
loop_
_entity_poly.entity_id
_entity_poly.type
_entity_poly.pdbx_seq_one_letter_code
_entity_poly.pdbx_strand_id
1 'polypeptide(L)'
;MSSLLRNVIRPEIFELSAYHVPPAKGMLKLDAMENPYTLPLTLKEEIAQLAGNAMINRYPDPTASTLKGVLRKTLSVPEDMSILLGNGSDEIIQ
;
A
#
# COMPACT_ATOMS: atom_id res chain seq x y z
N MET A 1 -25.12 -5.17 20.26
CA MET A 1 -25.00 -4.31 19.05
C MET A 1 -26.22 -3.39 18.98
N SER A 2 -26.02 -2.09 18.82
CA SER A 2 -27.12 -1.10 18.80
C SER A 2 -28.05 -1.35 17.61
N SER A 3 -29.37 -1.26 17.85
CA SER A 3 -30.41 -1.40 16.80
C SER A 3 -30.24 -0.38 15.66
N LEU A 4 -29.65 0.77 15.95
CA LEU A 4 -29.34 1.82 14.98
C LEU A 4 -28.37 1.34 13.88
N LEU A 5 -27.36 0.56 14.21
CA LEU A 5 -26.39 0.04 13.23
C LEU A 5 -27.02 -0.91 12.22
N ARG A 6 -27.99 -1.71 12.65
CA ARG A 6 -28.70 -2.65 11.76
C ARG A 6 -29.57 -1.97 10.72
N ASN A 7 -29.97 -0.72 10.96
CA ASN A 7 -30.80 0.05 10.01
C ASN A 7 -29.98 0.80 8.97
N VAL A 8 -28.66 1.00 9.23
CA VAL A 8 -27.77 1.79 8.37
C VAL A 8 -26.83 0.90 7.56
N ILE A 9 -26.40 -0.24 8.15
CA ILE A 9 -25.43 -1.13 7.52
C ILE A 9 -26.19 -2.30 6.87
N ARG A 10 -25.87 -2.60 5.61
CA ARG A 10 -26.42 -3.74 4.88
C ARG A 10 -26.16 -5.05 5.62
N PRO A 11 -27.14 -6.00 5.65
CA PRO A 11 -26.99 -7.26 6.38
C PRO A 11 -25.73 -8.06 6.01
N GLU A 12 -25.36 -8.08 4.73
CA GLU A 12 -24.22 -8.84 4.20
C GLU A 12 -22.88 -8.38 4.81
N ILE A 13 -22.82 -7.11 5.23
CA ILE A 13 -21.60 -6.57 5.87
C ILE A 13 -21.37 -7.14 7.28
N PHE A 14 -22.47 -7.51 7.97
CA PHE A 14 -22.35 -8.15 9.30
C PHE A 14 -21.85 -9.60 9.22
N GLU A 15 -21.94 -10.23 8.06
CA GLU A 15 -21.46 -11.59 7.81
C GLU A 15 -19.95 -11.61 7.45
N LEU A 16 -19.40 -10.45 7.10
CA LEU A 16 -17.97 -10.35 6.80
C LEU A 16 -17.13 -10.51 8.08
N SER A 17 -16.16 -11.39 8.03
CA SER A 17 -15.10 -11.48 9.06
C SER A 17 -13.91 -10.63 8.66
N ALA A 18 -13.30 -9.93 9.62
CA ALA A 18 -12.05 -9.24 9.39
C ALA A 18 -10.94 -10.25 9.02
N TYR A 19 -10.09 -9.86 8.08
CA TYR A 19 -8.88 -10.63 7.77
C TYR A 19 -8.03 -10.76 9.04
N HIS A 20 -7.71 -12.00 9.41
CA HIS A 20 -6.90 -12.30 10.59
C HIS A 20 -5.53 -12.82 10.20
N VAL A 21 -4.50 -12.14 10.64
CA VAL A 21 -3.11 -12.59 10.50
C VAL A 21 -2.71 -13.34 11.77
N PRO A 22 -2.37 -14.65 11.69
CA PRO A 22 -1.92 -15.40 12.84
C PRO A 22 -0.64 -14.79 13.45
N PRO A 23 -0.50 -14.75 14.80
CA PRO A 23 0.73 -14.28 15.42
C PRO A 23 1.89 -15.25 15.15
N ALA A 24 2.99 -14.72 14.62
CA ALA A 24 4.18 -15.51 14.28
C ALA A 24 5.31 -15.44 15.33
N LYS A 25 5.02 -14.97 16.56
CA LYS A 25 6.05 -14.81 17.60
C LYS A 25 6.68 -16.16 17.94
N GLY A 26 8.00 -16.27 17.76
CA GLY A 26 8.75 -17.50 18.05
C GLY A 26 8.69 -18.57 16.97
N MET A 27 8.05 -18.28 15.83
CA MET A 27 7.98 -19.17 14.66
C MET A 27 8.76 -18.60 13.48
N LEU A 28 9.17 -19.49 12.57
CA LEU A 28 9.69 -19.08 11.28
C LEU A 28 8.51 -18.71 10.37
N LYS A 29 8.39 -17.44 10.00
CA LYS A 29 7.31 -16.93 9.17
C LYS A 29 7.61 -17.18 7.69
N LEU A 30 6.82 -18.01 7.03
CA LEU A 30 6.96 -18.37 5.62
C LEU A 30 5.66 -18.17 4.81
N ASP A 31 4.67 -17.53 5.40
CA ASP A 31 3.31 -17.42 4.86
C ASP A 31 3.08 -16.20 3.96
N ALA A 32 4.00 -15.22 3.93
CA ALA A 32 3.79 -13.95 3.25
C ALA A 32 4.88 -13.58 2.22
N MET A 33 5.78 -14.47 1.87
CA MET A 33 6.88 -14.25 0.92
C MET A 33 7.65 -12.92 1.16
N GLU A 34 7.89 -12.58 2.41
CA GLU A 34 8.59 -11.36 2.78
C GLU A 34 10.06 -11.41 2.38
N ASN A 35 10.58 -10.29 1.90
CA ASN A 35 12.00 -10.16 1.61
C ASN A 35 12.80 -10.08 2.93
N PRO A 36 13.70 -11.04 3.25
CA PRO A 36 14.47 -11.03 4.49
C PRO A 36 15.62 -10.01 4.48
N TYR A 37 15.95 -9.44 3.33
CA TYR A 37 17.03 -8.49 3.20
C TYR A 37 16.57 -7.06 3.51
N THR A 38 17.36 -6.33 4.29
CA THR A 38 17.11 -4.93 4.58
C THR A 38 17.82 -4.04 3.57
N LEU A 39 17.33 -2.81 3.41
CA LEU A 39 17.98 -1.81 2.57
C LEU A 39 19.39 -1.47 3.09
N PRO A 40 20.37 -1.18 2.20
CA PRO A 40 21.65 -0.62 2.57
C PRO A 40 21.49 0.66 3.39
N LEU A 41 22.47 0.94 4.29
CA LEU A 41 22.41 2.10 5.18
C LEU A 41 22.27 3.42 4.40
N THR A 42 23.08 3.61 3.36
CA THR A 42 23.04 4.79 2.51
C THR A 42 21.66 5.06 1.92
N LEU A 43 20.99 4.02 1.45
CA LEU A 43 19.64 4.16 0.89
C LEU A 43 18.59 4.46 1.98
N LYS A 44 18.75 3.90 3.18
CA LYS A 44 17.90 4.25 4.33
C LYS A 44 18.03 5.73 4.72
N GLU A 45 19.25 6.26 4.70
CA GLU A 45 19.54 7.66 4.98
C GLU A 45 18.92 8.59 3.92
N GLU A 46 19.04 8.26 2.64
CA GLU A 46 18.41 9.00 1.55
C GLU A 46 16.87 9.01 1.70
N ILE A 47 16.26 7.87 1.96
CA ILE A 47 14.80 7.77 2.18
C ILE A 47 14.38 8.59 3.39
N ALA A 48 15.15 8.57 4.48
CA ALA A 48 14.85 9.35 5.67
C ALA A 48 14.90 10.86 5.40
N GLN A 49 15.87 11.33 4.62
CA GLN A 49 15.96 12.73 4.18
C GLN A 49 14.77 13.13 3.29
N LEU A 50 14.42 12.28 2.32
CA LEU A 50 13.27 12.55 1.44
C LEU A 50 11.96 12.58 2.23
N ALA A 51 11.76 11.65 3.15
CA ALA A 51 10.58 11.61 4.00
C ALA A 51 10.49 12.83 4.94
N GLY A 52 11.64 13.26 5.52
CA GLY A 52 11.70 14.44 6.37
C GLY A 52 11.40 15.75 5.64
N ASN A 53 11.66 15.81 4.34
CA ASN A 53 11.37 16.98 3.51
C ASN A 53 9.98 16.93 2.85
N ALA A 54 9.26 15.81 2.96
CA ALA A 54 7.93 15.69 2.39
C ALA A 54 6.93 16.59 3.11
N MET A 55 6.16 17.35 2.36
CA MET A 55 5.10 18.23 2.89
C MET A 55 3.84 17.41 3.21
N ILE A 56 3.90 16.58 4.24
CA ILE A 56 2.80 15.69 4.65
C ILE A 56 1.52 16.42 5.08
N ASN A 57 1.60 17.72 5.34
CA ASN A 57 0.47 18.59 5.65
C ASN A 57 -0.20 19.19 4.40
N ARG A 58 0.21 18.81 3.21
CA ARG A 58 -0.35 19.27 1.93
C ARG A 58 -0.91 18.10 1.15
N TYR A 59 -1.90 18.36 0.31
CA TYR A 59 -2.39 17.35 -0.63
C TYR A 59 -1.31 17.03 -1.67
N PRO A 60 -1.07 15.75 -1.97
CA PRO A 60 -0.17 15.35 -3.05
C PRO A 60 -0.76 15.66 -4.44
N ASP A 61 0.07 15.53 -5.48
CA ASP A 61 -0.42 15.52 -6.85
C ASP A 61 -1.39 14.32 -7.06
N PRO A 62 -2.68 14.58 -7.31
CA PRO A 62 -3.68 13.51 -7.44
C PRO A 62 -3.44 12.61 -8.66
N THR A 63 -2.67 13.08 -9.64
CA THR A 63 -2.32 12.30 -10.84
C THR A 63 -1.04 11.49 -10.67
N ALA A 64 -0.24 11.79 -9.66
CA ALA A 64 1.10 11.24 -9.43
C ALA A 64 1.98 11.27 -10.70
N SER A 65 1.89 12.36 -11.47
CA SER A 65 2.49 12.50 -12.80
C SER A 65 4.00 12.28 -12.77
N THR A 66 4.69 12.89 -11.81
CA THR A 66 6.14 12.74 -11.64
C THR A 66 6.54 11.29 -11.37
N LEU A 67 5.85 10.62 -10.45
CA LEU A 67 6.10 9.21 -10.12
C LEU A 67 5.85 8.30 -11.32
N LYS A 68 4.73 8.48 -12.02
CA LYS A 68 4.41 7.71 -13.23
C LYS A 68 5.45 7.90 -14.33
N GLY A 69 5.96 9.11 -14.49
CA GLY A 69 7.05 9.40 -15.45
C GLY A 69 8.34 8.64 -15.10
N VAL A 70 8.74 8.62 -13.84
CA VAL A 70 9.90 7.87 -13.37
C VAL A 70 9.69 6.36 -13.56
N LEU A 71 8.54 5.84 -13.14
CA LEU A 71 8.21 4.41 -13.28
C LEU A 71 8.21 3.97 -14.73
N ARG A 72 7.60 4.76 -15.64
CA ARG A 72 7.59 4.47 -17.07
C ARG A 72 9.00 4.30 -17.61
N LYS A 73 9.89 5.24 -17.29
CA LYS A 73 11.28 5.21 -17.71
C LYS A 73 12.05 4.03 -17.12
N THR A 74 11.92 3.81 -15.82
CA THR A 74 12.69 2.79 -15.09
C THR A 74 12.26 1.36 -15.47
N LEU A 75 10.96 1.15 -15.67
CA LEU A 75 10.39 -0.15 -15.99
C LEU A 75 10.18 -0.34 -17.51
N SER A 76 10.60 0.63 -18.33
CA SER A 76 10.43 0.60 -19.80
C SER A 76 8.98 0.33 -20.22
N VAL A 77 8.01 0.97 -19.53
CA VAL A 77 6.58 0.82 -19.86
C VAL A 77 6.29 1.51 -21.19
N PRO A 78 5.69 0.82 -22.18
CA PRO A 78 5.32 1.42 -23.47
C PRO A 78 4.42 2.66 -23.33
N GLU A 79 4.50 3.59 -24.29
CA GLU A 79 3.75 4.85 -24.21
C GLU A 79 2.23 4.66 -24.35
N ASP A 80 1.81 3.63 -25.08
CA ASP A 80 0.41 3.26 -25.27
C ASP A 80 -0.21 2.56 -24.06
N MET A 81 0.59 2.22 -23.03
CA MET A 81 0.12 1.63 -21.79
C MET A 81 -0.04 2.68 -20.69
N SER A 82 -1.10 2.59 -19.90
CA SER A 82 -1.33 3.41 -18.73
C SER A 82 -0.74 2.76 -17.47
N ILE A 83 -0.37 3.60 -16.50
CA ILE A 83 0.08 3.15 -15.16
C ILE A 83 -1.01 3.46 -14.15
N LEU A 84 -1.55 2.42 -13.50
CA LEU A 84 -2.43 2.53 -12.35
C LEU A 84 -1.59 2.35 -11.07
N LEU A 85 -1.80 3.23 -10.10
CA LEU A 85 -1.16 3.17 -8.78
C LEU A 85 -2.22 2.89 -7.72
N GLY A 86 -1.86 2.05 -6.75
CA GLY A 86 -2.71 1.74 -5.62
C GLY A 86 -1.88 1.43 -4.37
N ASN A 87 -2.52 1.42 -3.21
CA ASN A 87 -1.88 1.11 -1.95
C ASN A 87 -1.88 -0.41 -1.71
N GLY A 88 -1.00 -1.09 -2.39
CA GLY A 88 -0.91 -2.55 -2.42
C GLY A 88 -1.76 -3.18 -3.53
N SER A 89 -1.52 -4.47 -3.76
CA SER A 89 -2.17 -5.23 -4.83
C SER A 89 -3.69 -5.36 -4.64
N ASP A 90 -4.14 -5.48 -3.41
CA ASP A 90 -5.55 -5.72 -3.09
C ASP A 90 -6.44 -4.56 -3.53
N GLU A 91 -5.96 -3.31 -3.39
CA GLU A 91 -6.67 -2.12 -3.87
C GLU A 91 -6.79 -2.08 -5.40
N ILE A 92 -5.82 -2.67 -6.12
CA ILE A 92 -5.81 -2.68 -7.59
C ILE A 92 -6.65 -3.83 -8.15
N ILE A 93 -6.76 -4.95 -7.42
CA ILE A 93 -7.50 -6.15 -7.85
C ILE A 93 -9.01 -5.99 -7.67
N GLN A 94 -9.47 -5.16 -6.73
CA GLN A 94 -10.90 -4.87 -6.52
C GLN A 94 -11.51 -4.07 -7.67
#